data_459238dfe08b3a98c71aaf590baffbdf
#
_entry.id   459238dfe08b3a98c71aaf590baffbdf
#
_cell.length_a   1.000
_cell.length_b   1.000
_cell.length_c   1.000
_cell.angle_alpha   90.00
_cell.angle_beta   90.00
_cell.angle_gamma   90.00
#
_symmetry.space_group_name_H-M   'P 1'
#
loop_
_entity.id
_entity.type
_entity.pdbx_description
1 polymer ?
#
loop_
_entity_poly.entity_id
_entity_poly.type
_entity_poly.pdbx_seq_one_letter_code
_entity_poly.pdbx_strand_id
1 'polypeptide(L)'
;MCAMLVGVMSMRPVCVIGLGLIGGSLLRDLHAKGWPVFGFNRSPSAVKQACDEGFDASSCLEDTLQRAEREGALIVLATPMPAIPSMLDAVMEHAPSCGITDVVSVKAEVYSLVCERRLQDRYVGGHPMAGTANSGWEAAHEGLFQGAAWVVTFDQAAEDPEGVSEQWVGLWRDVATVASAVGAEVIPARVGVHDAAVARISHLPHVLAEALAIVGDNGGALALSLAAGSFRDGTRVAGTVPSLVRAMCETNNVALL
;
A
#
# COMPACT_ATOMS: atom_id res chain seq x y z
N MET A 1 30.64 -29.84 -19.09
CA MET A 1 29.25 -29.99 -18.60
C MET A 1 29.21 -29.29 -17.25
N CYS A 2 28.99 -27.96 -17.28
CA CYS A 2 28.98 -27.10 -16.09
C CYS A 2 27.52 -26.93 -15.70
N ALA A 3 27.09 -27.64 -14.66
CA ALA A 3 25.77 -27.45 -14.05
C ALA A 3 25.81 -26.12 -13.29
N MET A 4 25.18 -25.09 -13.85
CA MET A 4 24.83 -23.88 -13.11
C MET A 4 23.90 -24.31 -11.96
N LEU A 5 24.43 -24.31 -10.76
CA LEU A 5 23.64 -24.26 -9.54
C LEU A 5 22.93 -22.90 -9.52
N VAL A 6 21.73 -22.85 -10.10
CA VAL A 6 20.77 -21.79 -9.81
C VAL A 6 20.38 -22.01 -8.35
N GLY A 7 21.02 -21.30 -7.44
CA GLY A 7 20.61 -21.26 -6.06
C GLY A 7 19.14 -20.83 -6.04
N VAL A 8 18.28 -21.68 -5.50
CA VAL A 8 16.90 -21.31 -5.18
C VAL A 8 17.01 -20.14 -4.21
N MET A 9 16.83 -18.91 -4.69
CA MET A 9 16.70 -17.75 -3.81
C MET A 9 15.50 -18.05 -2.91
N SER A 10 15.76 -18.33 -1.64
CA SER A 10 14.71 -18.49 -0.65
C SER A 10 13.88 -17.21 -0.66
N MET A 11 12.62 -17.32 -1.06
CA MET A 11 11.69 -16.19 -1.04
C MET A 11 11.50 -15.75 0.41
N ARG A 12 11.79 -14.50 0.69
CA ARG A 12 11.55 -13.93 2.03
C ARG A 12 10.06 -13.99 2.35
N PRO A 13 9.64 -14.53 3.51
CA PRO A 13 8.24 -14.50 3.89
C PRO A 13 7.67 -13.08 3.91
N VAL A 14 6.38 -12.94 3.62
CA VAL A 14 5.70 -11.64 3.61
C VAL A 14 4.56 -11.69 4.63
N CYS A 15 4.56 -10.71 5.54
CA CYS A 15 3.51 -10.48 6.53
C CYS A 15 2.69 -9.26 6.15
N VAL A 16 1.42 -9.45 5.76
CA VAL A 16 0.53 -8.35 5.34
C VAL A 16 -0.34 -7.91 6.51
N ILE A 17 -0.16 -6.66 6.95
CA ILE A 17 -0.93 -6.06 8.04
C ILE A 17 -2.06 -5.21 7.46
N GLY A 18 -3.28 -5.75 7.47
CA GLY A 18 -4.48 -5.17 6.87
C GLY A 18 -4.91 -5.88 5.60
N LEU A 19 -5.91 -6.74 5.69
CA LEU A 19 -6.45 -7.54 4.58
C LEU A 19 -7.70 -6.87 4.00
N GLY A 20 -7.54 -5.62 3.54
CA GLY A 20 -8.53 -4.91 2.71
C GLY A 20 -8.33 -5.21 1.23
N LEU A 21 -8.85 -4.33 0.35
CA LEU A 21 -8.68 -4.46 -1.11
C LEU A 21 -7.20 -4.67 -1.49
N ILE A 22 -6.30 -3.77 -1.08
CA ILE A 22 -4.89 -3.81 -1.49
C ILE A 22 -4.15 -4.96 -0.79
N GLY A 23 -4.19 -5.02 0.55
CA GLY A 23 -3.46 -6.05 1.29
C GLY A 23 -4.00 -7.46 1.04
N GLY A 24 -5.32 -7.60 0.89
CA GLY A 24 -5.94 -8.89 0.56
C GLY A 24 -5.58 -9.35 -0.86
N SER A 25 -5.57 -8.44 -1.84
CA SER A 25 -5.12 -8.78 -3.21
C SER A 25 -3.64 -9.15 -3.25
N LEU A 26 -2.80 -8.44 -2.48
CA LEU A 26 -1.39 -8.78 -2.36
C LEU A 26 -1.19 -10.18 -1.77
N LEU A 27 -1.92 -10.52 -0.71
CA LEU A 27 -1.87 -11.84 -0.10
C LEU A 27 -2.31 -12.93 -1.08
N ARG A 28 -3.40 -12.71 -1.84
CA ARG A 28 -3.89 -13.64 -2.87
C ARG A 28 -2.86 -13.85 -3.99
N ASP A 29 -2.34 -12.78 -4.56
CA ASP A 29 -1.36 -12.85 -5.65
C ASP A 29 -0.07 -13.57 -5.24
N LEU A 30 0.45 -13.28 -4.04
CA LEU A 30 1.64 -13.93 -3.52
C LEU A 30 1.38 -15.41 -3.21
N HIS A 31 0.24 -15.74 -2.61
CA HIS A 31 -0.16 -17.12 -2.32
C HIS A 31 -0.28 -17.95 -3.61
N ALA A 32 -0.94 -17.41 -4.65
CA ALA A 32 -1.08 -18.06 -5.95
C ALA A 32 0.28 -18.36 -6.63
N LYS A 33 1.33 -17.63 -6.26
CA LYS A 33 2.71 -17.82 -6.75
C LYS A 33 3.55 -18.72 -5.84
N GLY A 34 2.95 -19.31 -4.82
CA GLY A 34 3.64 -20.16 -3.85
C GLY A 34 4.59 -19.40 -2.93
N TRP A 35 4.38 -18.09 -2.76
CA TRP A 35 5.16 -17.28 -1.83
C TRP A 35 4.75 -17.57 -0.39
N PRO A 36 5.68 -17.72 0.56
CA PRO A 36 5.32 -17.81 1.97
C PRO A 36 4.72 -16.47 2.42
N VAL A 37 3.40 -16.42 2.57
CA VAL A 37 2.66 -15.20 2.93
C VAL A 37 1.60 -15.52 3.97
N PHE A 38 1.44 -14.60 4.91
CA PHE A 38 0.39 -14.62 5.93
C PHE A 38 -0.02 -13.19 6.29
N GLY A 39 -1.13 -13.04 6.99
CA GLY A 39 -1.60 -11.69 7.25
C GLY A 39 -2.40 -11.52 8.52
N PHE A 40 -2.61 -10.25 8.87
CA PHE A 40 -3.45 -9.80 9.97
C PHE A 40 -4.60 -8.93 9.47
N ASN A 41 -5.78 -9.11 10.04
CA ASN A 41 -6.86 -8.15 9.93
C ASN A 41 -7.59 -8.01 11.28
N ARG A 42 -7.89 -6.78 11.67
CA ARG A 42 -8.64 -6.49 12.91
C ARG A 42 -10.08 -7.02 12.91
N SER A 43 -10.68 -7.30 11.74
CA SER A 43 -12.03 -7.83 11.60
C SER A 43 -12.01 -9.36 11.68
N PRO A 44 -12.56 -9.99 12.75
CA PRO A 44 -12.63 -11.45 12.84
C PRO A 44 -13.44 -12.10 11.71
N SER A 45 -14.45 -11.39 11.18
CA SER A 45 -15.25 -11.88 10.04
C SER A 45 -14.42 -11.96 8.75
N ALA A 46 -13.61 -10.92 8.46
CA ALA A 46 -12.73 -10.93 7.31
C ALA A 46 -11.63 -12.00 7.44
N VAL A 47 -11.08 -12.19 8.64
CA VAL A 47 -10.12 -13.27 8.91
C VAL A 47 -10.77 -14.63 8.69
N LYS A 48 -12.00 -14.83 9.22
CA LYS A 48 -12.72 -16.09 9.00
C LYS A 48 -12.92 -16.38 7.52
N GLN A 49 -13.35 -15.39 6.74
CA GLN A 49 -13.51 -15.56 5.29
C GLN A 49 -12.18 -15.91 4.61
N ALA A 50 -11.09 -15.21 4.94
CA ALA A 50 -9.77 -15.50 4.40
C ALA A 50 -9.33 -16.94 4.72
N CYS A 51 -9.52 -17.39 5.96
CA CYS A 51 -9.20 -18.77 6.37
C CYS A 51 -10.10 -19.82 5.69
N ASP A 52 -11.40 -19.55 5.56
CA ASP A 52 -12.34 -20.44 4.86
C ASP A 52 -11.97 -20.58 3.36
N GLU A 53 -11.34 -19.57 2.76
CA GLU A 53 -10.80 -19.58 1.40
C GLU A 53 -9.38 -20.18 1.31
N GLY A 54 -8.80 -20.63 2.43
CA GLY A 54 -7.49 -21.30 2.46
C GLY A 54 -6.28 -20.39 2.68
N PHE A 55 -6.49 -19.11 3.02
CA PHE A 55 -5.40 -18.18 3.31
C PHE A 55 -5.00 -18.21 4.80
N ASP A 56 -3.73 -17.97 5.05
CA ASP A 56 -3.16 -17.90 6.40
C ASP A 56 -3.37 -16.48 6.96
N ALA A 57 -4.36 -16.31 7.82
CA ALA A 57 -4.75 -15.02 8.38
C ALA A 57 -5.08 -15.14 9.88
N SER A 58 -4.80 -14.07 10.63
CA SER A 58 -5.04 -13.96 12.07
C SER A 58 -5.68 -12.63 12.45
N SER A 59 -6.45 -12.62 13.55
CA SER A 59 -6.97 -11.40 14.17
C SER A 59 -6.17 -10.95 15.42
N CYS A 60 -5.08 -11.64 15.75
CA CYS A 60 -4.15 -11.26 16.80
C CYS A 60 -2.91 -10.58 16.18
N LEU A 61 -2.77 -9.28 16.36
CA LEU A 61 -1.67 -8.50 15.79
C LEU A 61 -0.33 -8.91 16.41
N GLU A 62 -0.29 -9.05 17.74
CA GLU A 62 0.93 -9.41 18.47
C GLU A 62 1.50 -10.75 18.00
N ASP A 63 0.69 -11.81 17.97
CA ASP A 63 1.12 -13.13 17.52
C ASP A 63 1.61 -13.11 16.06
N THR A 64 0.94 -12.32 15.21
CA THR A 64 1.30 -12.18 13.79
C THR A 64 2.66 -11.49 13.65
N LEU A 65 2.91 -10.42 14.40
CA LEU A 65 4.19 -9.71 14.36
C LEU A 65 5.32 -10.54 14.98
N GLN A 66 5.07 -11.23 16.09
CA GLN A 66 6.06 -12.14 16.68
C GLN A 66 6.41 -13.28 15.73
N ARG A 67 5.44 -13.77 14.94
CA ARG A 67 5.71 -14.74 13.88
C ARG A 67 6.55 -14.10 12.78
N ALA A 68 6.23 -12.88 12.35
CA ALA A 68 7.03 -12.15 11.35
C ALA A 68 8.49 -12.02 11.79
N GLU A 69 8.73 -11.70 13.07
CA GLU A 69 10.07 -11.63 13.66
C GLU A 69 10.80 -12.97 13.60
N ARG A 70 10.14 -14.05 14.04
CA ARG A 70 10.76 -15.40 14.02
C ARG A 70 11.11 -15.89 12.61
N GLU A 71 10.29 -15.54 11.63
CA GLU A 71 10.47 -15.96 10.23
C GLU A 71 11.32 -14.97 9.41
N GLY A 72 11.69 -13.83 9.97
CA GLY A 72 12.43 -12.76 9.27
C GLY A 72 11.63 -12.15 8.11
N ALA A 73 10.31 -12.05 8.24
CA ALA A 73 9.40 -11.64 7.18
C ALA A 73 9.59 -10.16 6.78
N LEU A 74 9.21 -9.83 5.54
CA LEU A 74 8.94 -8.45 5.14
C LEU A 74 7.54 -8.07 5.63
N ILE A 75 7.42 -7.04 6.44
CA ILE A 75 6.14 -6.52 6.92
C ILE A 75 5.61 -5.49 5.92
N VAL A 76 4.39 -5.72 5.42
CA VAL A 76 3.68 -4.80 4.52
C VAL A 76 2.52 -4.16 5.28
N LEU A 77 2.61 -2.85 5.55
CA LEU A 77 1.55 -2.09 6.19
C LEU A 77 0.49 -1.69 5.14
N ALA A 78 -0.63 -2.38 5.14
CA ALA A 78 -1.75 -2.17 4.23
C ALA A 78 -3.01 -1.66 4.98
N THR A 79 -2.79 -0.91 6.04
CA THR A 79 -3.84 -0.27 6.84
C THR A 79 -4.06 1.19 6.40
N PRO A 80 -5.24 1.78 6.67
CA PRO A 80 -5.47 3.19 6.43
C PRO A 80 -4.48 4.09 7.17
N MET A 81 -4.14 5.25 6.60
CA MET A 81 -3.16 6.21 7.12
C MET A 81 -3.30 6.49 8.63
N PRO A 82 -4.50 6.72 9.21
CA PRO A 82 -4.63 6.98 10.65
C PRO A 82 -4.17 5.82 11.56
N ALA A 83 -4.03 4.61 11.04
CA ALA A 83 -3.56 3.46 11.81
C ALA A 83 -2.03 3.27 11.72
N ILE A 84 -1.35 3.91 10.79
CA ILE A 84 0.10 3.74 10.55
C ILE A 84 0.93 4.00 11.81
N PRO A 85 0.71 5.10 12.59
CA PRO A 85 1.50 5.33 13.79
C PRO A 85 1.47 4.15 14.78
N SER A 86 0.29 3.64 15.10
CA SER A 86 0.13 2.51 16.02
C SER A 86 0.68 1.20 15.45
N MET A 87 0.63 1.00 14.12
CA MET A 87 1.24 -0.17 13.49
C MET A 87 2.76 -0.13 13.55
N LEU A 88 3.37 1.05 13.32
CA LEU A 88 4.82 1.22 13.47
C LEU A 88 5.26 0.96 14.92
N ASP A 89 4.50 1.47 15.91
CA ASP A 89 4.79 1.23 17.33
C ASP A 89 4.71 -0.27 17.67
N ALA A 90 3.68 -0.98 17.19
CA ALA A 90 3.54 -2.42 17.39
C ALA A 90 4.68 -3.21 16.70
N VAL A 91 5.10 -2.80 15.50
CA VAL A 91 6.24 -3.43 14.81
C VAL A 91 7.54 -3.22 15.59
N MET A 92 7.75 -2.04 16.18
CA MET A 92 8.93 -1.78 17.03
C MET A 92 8.95 -2.70 18.25
N GLU A 93 7.79 -2.97 18.85
CA GLU A 93 7.66 -3.78 20.06
C GLU A 93 7.77 -5.28 19.77
N HIS A 94 7.11 -5.79 18.72
CA HIS A 94 6.93 -7.23 18.49
C HIS A 94 7.72 -7.80 17.32
N ALA A 95 8.28 -6.95 16.43
CA ALA A 95 9.07 -7.36 15.27
C ALA A 95 10.24 -6.39 15.01
N PRO A 96 11.14 -6.19 16.01
CA PRO A 96 12.16 -5.14 15.98
C PRO A 96 13.25 -5.32 14.92
N SER A 97 13.43 -6.50 14.32
CA SER A 97 14.44 -6.75 13.28
C SER A 97 13.86 -6.87 11.86
N CYS A 98 12.55 -6.89 11.71
CA CYS A 98 11.90 -6.99 10.42
C CYS A 98 12.08 -5.74 9.55
N GLY A 99 12.23 -5.94 8.24
CA GLY A 99 12.08 -4.87 7.25
C GLY A 99 10.62 -4.50 7.06
N ILE A 100 10.35 -3.22 6.81
CA ILE A 100 9.01 -2.64 6.73
C ILE A 100 8.82 -1.99 5.37
N THR A 101 7.67 -2.21 4.75
CA THR A 101 7.15 -1.41 3.64
C THR A 101 5.67 -1.09 3.89
N ASP A 102 5.12 -0.20 3.10
CA ASP A 102 3.69 0.12 3.15
C ASP A 102 3.10 0.21 1.74
N VAL A 103 1.78 0.36 1.66
CA VAL A 103 1.04 0.55 0.41
C VAL A 103 0.15 1.80 0.45
N VAL A 104 0.44 2.73 1.35
CA VAL A 104 -0.33 3.96 1.55
C VAL A 104 -0.14 4.91 0.36
N SER A 105 -1.19 5.64 0.00
CA SER A 105 -1.19 6.53 -1.17
C SER A 105 -0.39 7.82 -1.02
N VAL A 106 0.01 8.21 0.19
CA VAL A 106 0.85 9.38 0.49
C VAL A 106 2.12 8.92 1.18
N LYS A 107 3.28 9.39 0.74
CA LYS A 107 4.58 8.92 1.23
C LYS A 107 5.23 9.84 2.26
N ALA A 108 5.07 11.15 2.14
CA ALA A 108 5.74 12.10 3.01
C ALA A 108 5.35 11.94 4.49
N GLU A 109 4.06 11.78 4.76
CA GLU A 109 3.55 11.58 6.12
C GLU A 109 4.06 10.27 6.73
N VAL A 110 4.02 9.16 5.96
CA VAL A 110 4.55 7.87 6.44
C VAL A 110 6.05 7.96 6.70
N TYR A 111 6.81 8.59 5.79
CA TYR A 111 8.26 8.75 5.95
C TYR A 111 8.62 9.63 7.16
N SER A 112 7.85 10.70 7.43
CA SER A 112 8.00 11.51 8.64
C SER A 112 7.84 10.66 9.91
N LEU A 113 6.77 9.86 9.98
CA LEU A 113 6.51 8.95 11.11
C LEU A 113 7.62 7.90 11.31
N VAL A 114 8.20 7.44 10.20
CA VAL A 114 9.35 6.52 10.20
C VAL A 114 10.60 7.20 10.74
N CYS A 115 10.88 8.45 10.31
CA CYS A 115 12.02 9.25 10.78
C CYS A 115 11.91 9.56 12.27
N GLU A 116 10.74 9.96 12.76
CA GLU A 116 10.47 10.22 14.18
C GLU A 116 10.79 9.01 15.06
N ARG A 117 10.58 7.79 14.52
CA ARG A 117 10.84 6.51 15.20
C ARG A 117 12.23 5.93 14.92
N ARG A 118 13.06 6.60 14.12
CA ARG A 118 14.39 6.14 13.71
C ARG A 118 14.37 4.77 13.04
N LEU A 119 13.40 4.57 12.12
CA LEU A 119 13.19 3.32 11.42
C LEU A 119 13.68 3.34 9.96
N GLN A 120 14.37 4.41 9.51
CA GLN A 120 14.76 4.61 8.10
C GLN A 120 15.59 3.45 7.56
N ASP A 121 16.48 2.87 8.37
CA ASP A 121 17.38 1.78 7.96
C ASP A 121 16.68 0.46 7.69
N ARG A 122 15.41 0.35 8.08
CA ARG A 122 14.58 -0.85 7.87
C ARG A 122 13.22 -0.55 7.26
N TYR A 123 13.10 0.60 6.59
CA TYR A 123 11.88 1.00 5.91
C TYR A 123 12.15 1.38 4.45
N VAL A 124 11.26 0.93 3.58
CA VAL A 124 11.17 1.33 2.17
C VAL A 124 9.71 1.57 1.84
N GLY A 125 9.35 2.80 1.50
CA GLY A 125 7.96 3.14 1.18
C GLY A 125 7.51 2.53 -0.14
N GLY A 126 6.26 2.10 -0.20
CA GLY A 126 5.62 1.57 -1.39
C GLY A 126 4.28 2.26 -1.67
N HIS A 127 3.87 2.30 -2.95
CA HIS A 127 2.54 2.72 -3.34
C HIS A 127 2.15 2.06 -4.66
N PRO A 128 1.33 0.98 -4.63
CA PRO A 128 0.72 0.44 -5.84
C PRO A 128 -0.34 1.42 -6.36
N MET A 129 -0.19 1.89 -7.60
CA MET A 129 -1.17 2.74 -8.28
C MET A 129 -2.33 1.88 -8.79
N ALA A 130 -2.99 1.19 -7.86
CA ALA A 130 -4.08 0.27 -8.12
C ALA A 130 -5.18 0.46 -7.08
N GLY A 131 -6.43 0.24 -7.48
CA GLY A 131 -7.56 0.34 -6.57
C GLY A 131 -8.89 0.38 -7.30
N THR A 132 -9.97 0.19 -6.55
CA THR A 132 -11.34 0.29 -7.01
C THR A 132 -12.18 1.09 -6.02
N ALA A 133 -13.43 1.36 -6.34
CA ALA A 133 -14.37 2.01 -5.41
C ALA A 133 -14.78 1.09 -4.23
N ASN A 134 -14.51 -0.22 -4.33
CA ASN A 134 -14.87 -1.20 -3.30
C ASN A 134 -13.75 -1.35 -2.27
N SER A 135 -14.09 -1.84 -1.09
CA SER A 135 -13.16 -2.02 0.04
C SER A 135 -13.43 -3.33 0.78
N GLY A 136 -12.49 -3.71 1.66
CA GLY A 136 -12.61 -4.94 2.45
C GLY A 136 -12.06 -6.18 1.75
N TRP A 137 -12.11 -7.31 2.46
CA TRP A 137 -11.65 -8.60 1.95
C TRP A 137 -12.43 -9.08 0.72
N GLU A 138 -13.75 -8.84 0.71
CA GLU A 138 -14.63 -9.25 -0.39
C GLU A 138 -14.30 -8.54 -1.72
N ALA A 139 -13.67 -7.36 -1.65
CA ALA A 139 -13.22 -6.64 -2.83
C ALA A 139 -11.85 -7.11 -3.34
N ALA A 140 -11.08 -7.82 -2.50
CA ALA A 140 -9.75 -8.29 -2.84
C ALA A 140 -9.81 -9.42 -3.88
N HIS A 141 -8.94 -9.35 -4.88
CA HIS A 141 -8.88 -10.33 -5.96
C HIS A 141 -7.45 -10.47 -6.50
N GLU A 142 -7.18 -11.56 -7.16
CA GLU A 142 -5.93 -11.77 -7.88
C GLU A 142 -5.82 -10.84 -9.09
N GLY A 143 -4.59 -10.46 -9.42
CA GLY A 143 -4.27 -9.66 -10.61
C GLY A 143 -4.57 -8.16 -10.47
N LEU A 144 -4.91 -7.66 -9.28
CA LEU A 144 -5.15 -6.22 -9.06
C LEU A 144 -3.96 -5.36 -9.50
N PHE A 145 -2.75 -5.85 -9.34
CA PHE A 145 -1.51 -5.10 -9.60
C PHE A 145 -0.95 -5.33 -11.00
N GLN A 146 -1.57 -6.19 -11.80
CA GLN A 146 -1.05 -6.55 -13.13
C GLN A 146 -0.95 -5.33 -14.05
N GLY A 147 0.27 -4.95 -14.43
CA GLY A 147 0.56 -3.78 -15.26
C GLY A 147 0.39 -2.42 -14.55
N ALA A 148 0.07 -2.41 -13.25
CA ALA A 148 0.01 -1.18 -12.47
C ALA A 148 1.41 -0.68 -12.12
N ALA A 149 1.62 0.63 -12.10
CA ALA A 149 2.82 1.21 -11.53
C ALA A 149 2.84 0.96 -10.01
N TRP A 150 4.00 0.56 -9.47
CA TRP A 150 4.23 0.45 -8.04
C TRP A 150 5.44 1.30 -7.68
N VAL A 151 5.16 2.44 -7.04
CA VAL A 151 6.24 3.33 -6.59
C VAL A 151 6.98 2.68 -5.43
N VAL A 152 8.32 2.68 -5.49
CA VAL A 152 9.22 2.23 -4.41
C VAL A 152 10.16 3.38 -4.08
N THR A 153 10.11 3.87 -2.83
CA THR A 153 10.88 5.05 -2.43
C THR A 153 12.34 4.72 -2.14
N PHE A 154 13.22 5.73 -2.32
CA PHE A 154 14.66 5.56 -2.10
C PHE A 154 15.30 6.76 -1.35
N ASP A 155 14.51 7.47 -0.52
CA ASP A 155 14.97 8.69 0.16
C ASP A 155 16.14 8.44 1.08
N GLN A 156 16.18 7.33 1.82
CA GLN A 156 17.33 6.95 2.64
C GLN A 156 18.65 6.93 1.84
N ALA A 157 18.63 6.33 0.64
CA ALA A 157 19.80 6.29 -0.23
C ALA A 157 20.11 7.64 -0.88
N ALA A 158 19.11 8.50 -1.07
CA ALA A 158 19.30 9.82 -1.67
C ALA A 158 19.80 10.86 -0.65
N GLU A 159 19.47 10.70 0.63
CA GLU A 159 19.86 11.60 1.71
C GLU A 159 21.25 11.29 2.25
N ASP A 160 21.61 10.02 2.33
CA ASP A 160 22.93 9.55 2.78
C ASP A 160 23.46 8.41 1.89
N PRO A 161 23.96 8.73 0.67
CA PRO A 161 24.43 7.71 -0.27
C PRO A 161 25.61 6.87 0.23
N GLU A 162 26.45 7.44 1.10
CA GLU A 162 27.65 6.76 1.65
C GLU A 162 27.30 5.93 2.90
N GLY A 163 26.22 6.30 3.62
CA GLY A 163 25.75 5.62 4.83
C GLY A 163 24.70 4.52 4.59
N VAL A 164 24.31 4.31 3.35
CA VAL A 164 23.33 3.25 3.02
C VAL A 164 23.90 1.88 3.34
N SER A 165 23.21 1.14 4.22
CA SER A 165 23.61 -0.21 4.60
C SER A 165 23.25 -1.25 3.52
N GLU A 166 24.05 -2.33 3.44
CA GLU A 166 23.70 -3.50 2.59
C GLU A 166 22.34 -4.09 2.96
N GLN A 167 21.96 -4.02 4.24
CA GLN A 167 20.67 -4.47 4.73
C GLN A 167 19.53 -3.65 4.11
N TRP A 168 19.66 -2.33 4.04
CA TRP A 168 18.64 -1.47 3.44
C TRP A 168 18.55 -1.70 1.92
N VAL A 169 19.67 -1.86 1.22
CA VAL A 169 19.69 -2.21 -0.21
C VAL A 169 19.00 -3.56 -0.45
N GLY A 170 19.26 -4.53 0.43
CA GLY A 170 18.56 -5.81 0.43
C GLY A 170 17.04 -5.66 0.59
N LEU A 171 16.61 -4.83 1.54
CA LEU A 171 15.20 -4.53 1.78
C LEU A 171 14.55 -3.85 0.56
N TRP A 172 15.21 -2.87 -0.05
CA TRP A 172 14.71 -2.20 -1.25
C TRP A 172 14.50 -3.20 -2.39
N ARG A 173 15.47 -4.10 -2.59
CA ARG A 173 15.36 -5.18 -3.58
C ARG A 173 14.21 -6.13 -3.26
N ASP A 174 14.00 -6.50 -1.98
CA ASP A 174 12.91 -7.37 -1.57
C ASP A 174 11.54 -6.74 -1.89
N VAL A 175 11.35 -5.45 -1.58
CA VAL A 175 10.12 -4.70 -1.90
C VAL A 175 9.89 -4.64 -3.41
N ALA A 176 10.92 -4.32 -4.20
CA ALA A 176 10.86 -4.30 -5.66
C ALA A 176 10.54 -5.69 -6.24
N THR A 177 11.09 -6.75 -5.62
CA THR A 177 10.83 -8.14 -6.03
C THR A 177 9.38 -8.54 -5.76
N VAL A 178 8.83 -8.19 -4.60
CA VAL A 178 7.41 -8.42 -4.26
C VAL A 178 6.50 -7.70 -5.26
N ALA A 179 6.74 -6.41 -5.54
CA ALA A 179 5.97 -5.65 -6.52
C ALA A 179 6.02 -6.28 -7.92
N SER A 180 7.22 -6.66 -8.38
CA SER A 180 7.39 -7.32 -9.68
C SER A 180 6.74 -8.70 -9.72
N ALA A 181 6.80 -9.44 -8.62
CA ALA A 181 6.20 -10.78 -8.52
C ALA A 181 4.68 -10.76 -8.72
N VAL A 182 3.99 -9.70 -8.29
CA VAL A 182 2.54 -9.53 -8.50
C VAL A 182 2.19 -8.86 -9.84
N GLY A 183 3.19 -8.67 -10.71
CA GLY A 183 3.00 -8.16 -12.08
C GLY A 183 2.95 -6.63 -12.17
N ALA A 184 3.35 -5.91 -11.13
CA ALA A 184 3.46 -4.47 -11.17
C ALA A 184 4.78 -4.01 -11.83
N GLU A 185 4.74 -2.80 -12.38
CA GLU A 185 5.92 -2.09 -12.87
C GLU A 185 6.53 -1.25 -11.74
N VAL A 186 7.77 -1.56 -11.36
CA VAL A 186 8.47 -0.85 -10.28
C VAL A 186 8.96 0.51 -10.75
N ILE A 187 8.51 1.57 -10.09
CA ILE A 187 8.88 2.96 -10.36
C ILE A 187 9.64 3.53 -9.15
N PRO A 188 10.96 3.64 -9.21
CA PRO A 188 11.72 4.32 -8.14
C PRO A 188 11.38 5.81 -8.11
N ALA A 189 11.08 6.36 -6.91
CA ALA A 189 10.83 7.78 -6.76
C ALA A 189 11.24 8.26 -5.37
N ARG A 190 11.55 9.56 -5.26
CA ARG A 190 11.67 10.20 -3.94
C ARG A 190 10.27 10.54 -3.41
N VAL A 191 10.12 10.49 -2.10
CA VAL A 191 8.89 10.77 -1.37
C VAL A 191 8.22 12.07 -1.84
N GLY A 192 8.95 13.19 -1.84
CA GLY A 192 8.38 14.50 -2.24
C GLY A 192 8.01 14.56 -3.74
N VAL A 193 8.76 13.88 -4.60
CA VAL A 193 8.46 13.80 -6.04
C VAL A 193 7.20 12.98 -6.29
N HIS A 194 7.05 11.85 -5.58
CA HIS A 194 5.86 11.03 -5.61
C HIS A 194 4.62 11.84 -5.18
N ASP A 195 4.67 12.48 -4.00
CA ASP A 195 3.52 13.19 -3.45
C ASP A 195 3.10 14.39 -4.32
N ALA A 196 4.06 15.11 -4.92
CA ALA A 196 3.76 16.15 -5.89
C ALA A 196 3.13 15.61 -7.18
N ALA A 197 3.54 14.41 -7.63
CA ALA A 197 2.94 13.78 -8.80
C ALA A 197 1.50 13.34 -8.53
N VAL A 198 1.25 12.59 -7.43
CA VAL A 198 -0.10 12.08 -7.11
C VAL A 198 -1.07 13.19 -6.74
N ALA A 199 -0.59 14.32 -6.17
CA ALA A 199 -1.41 15.50 -5.97
C ALA A 199 -2.05 15.95 -7.28
N ARG A 200 -1.29 15.98 -8.39
CA ARG A 200 -1.76 16.46 -9.69
C ARG A 200 -2.62 15.43 -10.44
N ILE A 201 -2.23 14.14 -10.40
CA ILE A 201 -2.86 13.12 -11.25
C ILE A 201 -3.96 12.31 -10.55
N SER A 202 -4.06 12.42 -9.22
CA SER A 202 -5.01 11.67 -8.41
C SER A 202 -5.82 12.58 -7.48
N HIS A 203 -5.18 13.33 -6.57
CA HIS A 203 -5.90 14.06 -5.52
C HIS A 203 -6.68 15.24 -6.09
N LEU A 204 -6.08 16.08 -6.92
CA LEU A 204 -6.76 17.20 -7.59
C LEU A 204 -7.95 16.73 -8.45
N PRO A 205 -7.85 15.66 -9.26
CA PRO A 205 -9.00 15.09 -9.95
C PRO A 205 -10.16 14.69 -9.03
N HIS A 206 -9.91 14.13 -7.83
CA HIS A 206 -10.97 13.82 -6.86
C HIS A 206 -11.66 15.09 -6.35
N VAL A 207 -10.89 16.11 -5.95
CA VAL A 207 -11.44 17.40 -5.50
C VAL A 207 -12.29 18.07 -6.57
N LEU A 208 -11.82 18.05 -7.83
CA LEU A 208 -12.55 18.60 -8.96
C LEU A 208 -13.83 17.82 -9.27
N ALA A 209 -13.78 16.50 -9.18
CA ALA A 209 -14.95 15.64 -9.40
C ALA A 209 -16.02 15.87 -8.34
N GLU A 210 -15.64 16.01 -7.07
CA GLU A 210 -16.57 16.36 -5.99
C GLU A 210 -17.18 17.75 -6.18
N ALA A 211 -16.37 18.75 -6.50
CA ALA A 211 -16.84 20.09 -6.80
C ALA A 211 -17.83 20.09 -7.98
N LEU A 212 -17.53 19.35 -9.04
CA LEU A 212 -18.39 19.20 -10.21
C LEU A 212 -19.71 18.51 -9.84
N ALA A 213 -19.67 17.46 -9.02
CA ALA A 213 -20.87 16.77 -8.55
C ALA A 213 -21.79 17.70 -7.75
N ILE A 214 -21.21 18.49 -6.83
CA ILE A 214 -21.94 19.47 -6.01
C ILE A 214 -22.59 20.54 -6.91
N VAL A 215 -21.86 21.08 -7.89
CA VAL A 215 -22.39 22.08 -8.82
C VAL A 215 -23.53 21.51 -9.67
N GLY A 216 -23.41 20.27 -10.11
CA GLY A 216 -24.48 19.58 -10.86
C GLY A 216 -25.73 19.35 -10.03
N ASP A 217 -25.60 18.95 -8.78
CA ASP A 217 -26.71 18.74 -7.84
C ASP A 217 -27.43 20.07 -7.51
N ASN A 218 -26.69 21.14 -7.30
CA ASN A 218 -27.23 22.48 -7.10
C ASN A 218 -28.04 23.02 -8.29
N GLY A 219 -27.81 22.46 -9.51
CA GLY A 219 -28.59 22.75 -10.70
C GLY A 219 -30.00 22.14 -10.70
N GLY A 220 -30.30 21.27 -9.74
CA GLY A 220 -31.58 20.63 -9.52
C GLY A 220 -31.93 19.54 -10.53
N ALA A 221 -33.18 19.06 -10.45
CA ALA A 221 -33.63 17.89 -11.20
C ALA A 221 -33.47 18.00 -12.73
N LEU A 222 -33.67 19.19 -13.28
CA LEU A 222 -33.51 19.42 -14.72
C LEU A 222 -32.03 19.25 -15.14
N ALA A 223 -31.08 19.85 -14.41
CA ALA A 223 -29.67 19.74 -14.71
C ALA A 223 -29.22 18.26 -14.65
N LEU A 224 -29.63 17.54 -13.61
CA LEU A 224 -29.33 16.11 -13.46
C LEU A 224 -29.97 15.24 -14.56
N SER A 225 -31.19 15.57 -15.00
CA SER A 225 -31.87 14.85 -16.08
C SER A 225 -31.19 15.04 -17.45
N LEU A 226 -30.48 16.14 -17.62
CA LEU A 226 -29.69 16.45 -18.83
C LEU A 226 -28.24 15.98 -18.74
N ALA A 227 -27.82 15.42 -17.61
CA ALA A 227 -26.45 14.96 -17.39
C ALA A 227 -26.09 13.81 -18.37
N ALA A 228 -25.10 14.09 -19.24
CA ALA A 228 -24.62 13.17 -20.26
C ALA A 228 -23.22 12.63 -19.93
N GLY A 229 -22.54 12.03 -20.91
CA GLY A 229 -21.25 11.38 -20.75
C GLY A 229 -20.19 12.24 -20.04
N SER A 230 -20.01 13.50 -20.46
CA SER A 230 -18.99 14.37 -19.89
C SER A 230 -19.17 14.62 -18.38
N PHE A 231 -20.43 14.82 -17.93
CA PHE A 231 -20.72 14.98 -16.50
C PHE A 231 -20.47 13.67 -15.73
N ARG A 232 -20.93 12.53 -16.28
CA ARG A 232 -20.74 11.21 -15.68
C ARG A 232 -19.24 10.86 -15.55
N ASP A 233 -18.47 11.10 -16.61
CA ASP A 233 -17.02 10.81 -16.61
C ASP A 233 -16.27 11.75 -15.64
N GLY A 234 -16.64 13.03 -15.64
CA GLY A 234 -16.03 14.03 -14.75
C GLY A 234 -16.36 13.83 -13.26
N THR A 235 -17.51 13.23 -12.94
CA THR A 235 -17.93 12.99 -11.53
C THR A 235 -17.67 11.56 -11.06
N ARG A 236 -17.15 10.67 -11.90
CA ARG A 236 -17.01 9.24 -11.60
C ARG A 236 -16.29 8.97 -10.30
N VAL A 237 -15.19 9.69 -10.02
CA VAL A 237 -14.38 9.49 -8.81
C VAL A 237 -14.93 10.22 -7.58
N ALA A 238 -15.95 11.08 -7.71
CA ALA A 238 -16.67 11.65 -6.57
C ALA A 238 -17.43 10.60 -5.74
N GLY A 239 -17.67 9.40 -6.29
CA GLY A 239 -18.22 8.25 -5.56
C GLY A 239 -17.22 7.53 -4.65
N THR A 240 -15.96 7.97 -4.59
CA THR A 240 -14.95 7.41 -3.69
C THR A 240 -15.35 7.65 -2.23
N VAL A 241 -15.01 6.68 -1.35
CA VAL A 241 -15.34 6.77 0.08
C VAL A 241 -14.81 8.08 0.67
N PRO A 242 -15.67 8.94 1.28
CA PRO A 242 -15.27 10.27 1.72
C PRO A 242 -14.09 10.31 2.70
N SER A 243 -13.98 9.32 3.59
CA SER A 243 -12.87 9.22 4.54
C SER A 243 -11.52 8.97 3.85
N LEU A 244 -11.52 8.30 2.70
CA LEU A 244 -10.29 8.08 1.92
C LEU A 244 -9.86 9.36 1.21
N VAL A 245 -10.80 10.06 0.56
CA VAL A 245 -10.53 11.35 -0.11
C VAL A 245 -10.04 12.38 0.91
N ARG A 246 -10.72 12.47 2.04
CA ARG A 246 -10.32 13.36 3.14
C ARG A 246 -8.90 13.05 3.61
N ALA A 247 -8.59 11.78 3.90
CA ALA A 247 -7.27 11.39 4.38
C ALA A 247 -6.16 11.77 3.38
N MET A 248 -6.33 11.50 2.07
CA MET A 248 -5.31 11.85 1.09
C MET A 248 -5.17 13.37 0.89
N CYS A 249 -6.25 14.16 1.00
CA CYS A 249 -6.17 15.62 0.93
C CYS A 249 -5.51 16.24 2.16
N GLU A 250 -5.83 15.74 3.37
CA GLU A 250 -5.26 16.25 4.61
C GLU A 250 -3.76 15.91 4.73
N THR A 251 -3.36 14.69 4.35
CA THR A 251 -1.97 14.24 4.48
C THR A 251 -1.06 14.67 3.33
N ASN A 252 -1.61 15.09 2.19
CA ASN A 252 -0.86 15.65 1.06
C ASN A 252 -1.24 17.11 0.75
N ASN A 253 -1.66 17.86 1.75
CA ASN A 253 -2.17 19.22 1.58
C ASN A 253 -1.11 20.19 1.02
N VAL A 254 0.16 20.02 1.40
CA VAL A 254 1.27 20.88 0.94
C VAL A 254 1.48 20.76 -0.58
N ALA A 255 1.33 19.57 -1.13
CA ALA A 255 1.50 19.36 -2.58
C ALA A 255 0.22 19.64 -3.37
N LEU A 256 -0.95 19.61 -2.71
CA LEU A 256 -2.26 19.84 -3.32
C LEU A 256 -2.60 21.34 -3.43
N LEU A 257 -2.16 22.18 -2.49
CA LEU A 257 -2.38 23.64 -2.46
C LEU A 257 -1.26 24.39 -3.15
#